data_070041adf0c1ff52614bf52ed00d2139
#
_entry.id   070041adf0c1ff52614bf52ed00d2139
#
_cell.length_a   1.000
_cell.length_b   1.000
_cell.length_c   1.000
_cell.angle_alpha   90.00
_cell.angle_beta   90.00
_cell.angle_gamma   90.00
#
_symmetry.space_group_name_H-M   'P 1'
#
loop_
_entity.id
_entity.type
_entity.pdbx_description
1 polymer ?
#
loop_
_entity_poly.entity_id
_entity_poly.type
_entity_poly.pdbx_seq_one_letter_code
_entity_poly.pdbx_strand_id
1 'polypeptide(L)'
;MNRIKDYDELEDRIVKWISDYCLINKIKSLVVGISGGIDSSVVSTLCALTGIRTYVVGMPINQIENQESLSDAHGAWLTKRFTNVEFVKTDMSSVYDSFLQTISTDTGERFATNKLAQANTRSRLRMVTLYQIAGSVGGIVVGTGNKVEDYGVGFYTKYGDGGIDIAPIADLYKTEVWMLGEHLGVDERIISAAPTDGLWDDGRTDTDQLGVSYEMLEWVMESGITNWHREPVDQLTQWMGKQLTEEQKEAIHQYSKFNTQNRHKMVDIPTFKLNEPEPSHILT
;
A
#
# COMPACT_ATOMS: atom_id res chain seq x y z
N MET A 1 -11.13 -3.48 -18.22
CA MET A 1 -10.61 -2.96 -19.51
C MET A 1 -9.14 -2.64 -19.34
N ASN A 2 -8.29 -2.86 -20.37
CA ASN A 2 -6.90 -2.45 -20.28
C ASN A 2 -6.83 -0.91 -20.43
N ARG A 3 -6.67 -0.17 -19.30
CA ARG A 3 -6.56 1.30 -19.27
C ARG A 3 -5.21 1.77 -19.81
N ILE A 4 -4.19 0.93 -19.69
CA ILE A 4 -2.81 1.23 -20.06
C ILE A 4 -2.53 0.55 -21.40
N LYS A 5 -2.16 1.35 -22.40
CA LYS A 5 -1.88 0.87 -23.76
C LYS A 5 -0.38 0.73 -24.03
N ASP A 6 0.43 1.48 -23.31
CA ASP A 6 1.87 1.58 -23.49
C ASP A 6 2.52 1.73 -22.12
N TYR A 7 3.30 0.74 -21.72
CA TYR A 7 4.00 0.74 -20.44
C TYR A 7 5.32 1.53 -20.48
N ASP A 8 5.94 1.73 -21.65
CA ASP A 8 7.07 2.65 -21.83
C ASP A 8 6.62 4.09 -21.55
N GLU A 9 5.49 4.51 -22.14
CA GLU A 9 4.89 5.82 -21.88
C GLU A 9 4.49 5.99 -20.39
N LEU A 10 3.92 4.96 -19.79
CA LEU A 10 3.53 4.99 -18.37
C LEU A 10 4.74 5.16 -17.44
N GLU A 11 5.81 4.38 -17.66
CA GLU A 11 7.07 4.48 -16.95
C GLU A 11 7.62 5.90 -17.02
N ASP A 12 7.80 6.42 -18.23
CA ASP A 12 8.32 7.77 -18.47
C ASP A 12 7.51 8.85 -17.75
N ARG A 13 6.18 8.75 -17.78
CA ARG A 13 5.27 9.69 -17.11
C ARG A 13 5.41 9.66 -15.60
N ILE A 14 5.48 8.46 -14.99
CA ILE A 14 5.63 8.34 -13.53
C ILE A 14 7.01 8.82 -13.09
N VAL A 15 8.07 8.40 -13.78
CA VAL A 15 9.45 8.83 -13.51
C VAL A 15 9.58 10.35 -13.60
N LYS A 16 9.01 10.93 -14.66
CA LYS A 16 8.97 12.39 -14.83
C LYS A 16 8.20 13.07 -13.71
N TRP A 17 7.03 12.55 -13.34
CA TRP A 17 6.20 13.13 -12.28
C TRP A 17 6.93 13.15 -10.93
N ILE A 18 7.63 12.05 -10.56
CA ILE A 18 8.44 12.00 -9.35
C ILE A 18 9.57 13.04 -9.42
N SER A 19 10.27 13.10 -10.56
CA SER A 19 11.40 14.02 -10.78
C SER A 19 10.98 15.48 -10.70
N ASP A 20 9.87 15.84 -11.35
CA ASP A 20 9.31 17.20 -11.33
C ASP A 20 8.88 17.60 -9.90
N TYR A 21 8.23 16.69 -9.16
CA TYR A 21 7.85 16.93 -7.77
C TYR A 21 9.08 17.23 -6.89
N CYS A 22 10.12 16.41 -7.01
CA CYS A 22 11.36 16.60 -6.26
C CYS A 22 12.06 17.94 -6.63
N LEU A 23 12.10 18.27 -7.91
CA LEU A 23 12.71 19.52 -8.37
C LEU A 23 11.98 20.75 -7.83
N ILE A 24 10.66 20.79 -7.95
CA ILE A 24 9.81 21.91 -7.50
C ILE A 24 9.93 22.10 -5.98
N ASN A 25 9.96 21.02 -5.23
CA ASN A 25 10.00 21.04 -3.76
C ASN A 25 11.43 21.00 -3.17
N LYS A 26 12.47 21.01 -4.03
CA LYS A 26 13.89 20.97 -3.63
C LYS A 26 14.23 19.73 -2.80
N ILE A 27 13.60 18.61 -3.09
CA ILE A 27 13.85 17.31 -2.43
C ILE A 27 15.16 16.72 -2.97
N LYS A 28 16.02 16.25 -2.06
CA LYS A 28 17.35 15.75 -2.39
C LYS A 28 17.42 14.24 -2.58
N SER A 29 16.49 13.51 -1.98
CA SER A 29 16.49 12.06 -2.02
C SER A 29 15.08 11.47 -1.85
N LEU A 30 14.93 10.22 -2.29
CA LEU A 30 13.72 9.41 -2.16
C LEU A 30 14.00 8.27 -1.17
N VAL A 31 13.05 7.97 -0.30
CA VAL A 31 13.14 6.88 0.67
C VAL A 31 11.96 5.95 0.48
N VAL A 32 12.22 4.68 0.18
CA VAL A 32 11.19 3.67 -0.13
C VAL A 32 11.38 2.45 0.75
N GLY A 33 10.35 2.02 1.45
CA GLY A 33 10.34 0.72 2.12
C GLY A 33 10.17 -0.42 1.12
N ILE A 34 11.02 -1.45 1.19
CA ILE A 34 10.88 -2.64 0.35
C ILE A 34 10.52 -3.85 1.20
N SER A 35 9.37 -4.47 0.87
CA SER A 35 8.82 -5.63 1.59
C SER A 35 9.16 -6.97 0.93
N GLY A 36 9.64 -6.96 -0.32
CA GLY A 36 9.75 -8.12 -1.18
C GLY A 36 8.46 -8.41 -1.98
N GLY A 37 7.43 -7.55 -1.87
CA GLY A 37 6.22 -7.59 -2.69
C GLY A 37 6.33 -6.73 -3.94
N ILE A 38 5.42 -6.96 -4.90
CA ILE A 38 5.46 -6.34 -6.24
C ILE A 38 5.33 -4.81 -6.18
N ASP A 39 4.43 -4.25 -5.37
CA ASP A 39 4.20 -2.80 -5.30
C ASP A 39 5.47 -2.06 -4.88
N SER A 40 6.12 -2.51 -3.80
CA SER A 40 7.35 -1.90 -3.31
C SER A 40 8.52 -2.06 -4.30
N SER A 41 8.54 -3.16 -5.04
CA SER A 41 9.56 -3.42 -6.07
C SER A 41 9.38 -2.52 -7.29
N VAL A 42 8.14 -2.32 -7.75
CA VAL A 42 7.80 -1.38 -8.82
C VAL A 42 8.16 0.05 -8.43
N VAL A 43 7.69 0.51 -7.26
CA VAL A 43 7.95 1.90 -6.82
C VAL A 43 9.42 2.17 -6.63
N SER A 44 10.17 1.28 -5.99
CA SER A 44 11.60 1.47 -5.79
C SER A 44 12.39 1.49 -7.11
N THR A 45 11.95 0.70 -8.11
CA THR A 45 12.54 0.73 -9.45
C THR A 45 12.24 2.04 -10.17
N LEU A 46 11.00 2.54 -10.11
CA LEU A 46 10.61 3.85 -10.67
C LEU A 46 11.40 4.99 -10.02
N CYS A 47 11.60 4.95 -8.69
CA CYS A 47 12.44 5.91 -7.98
C CYS A 47 13.90 5.84 -8.45
N ALA A 48 14.44 4.64 -8.65
CA ALA A 48 15.79 4.45 -9.16
C ALA A 48 15.99 5.04 -10.55
N LEU A 49 15.00 4.90 -11.44
CA LEU A 49 14.99 5.42 -12.82
C LEU A 49 15.04 6.95 -12.88
N THR A 50 14.57 7.66 -11.84
CA THR A 50 14.66 9.14 -11.78
C THR A 50 16.10 9.67 -11.77
N GLY A 51 17.10 8.85 -11.43
CA GLY A 51 18.47 9.27 -11.17
C GLY A 51 18.67 10.05 -9.85
N ILE A 52 17.60 10.36 -9.12
CA ILE A 52 17.66 11.00 -7.80
C ILE A 52 18.20 9.99 -6.77
N ARG A 53 19.00 10.46 -5.80
CA ARG A 53 19.50 9.60 -4.72
C ARG A 53 18.31 8.89 -4.05
N THR A 54 18.32 7.56 -4.07
CA THR A 54 17.25 6.72 -3.59
C THR A 54 17.75 5.75 -2.52
N TYR A 55 17.13 5.80 -1.35
CA TYR A 55 17.35 4.86 -0.26
C TYR A 55 16.23 3.83 -0.26
N VAL A 56 16.55 2.57 -0.52
CA VAL A 56 15.63 1.45 -0.42
C VAL A 56 15.86 0.74 0.90
N VAL A 57 14.81 0.62 1.71
CA VAL A 57 14.95 0.23 3.11
C VAL A 57 14.19 -1.07 3.39
N GLY A 58 14.94 -2.13 3.69
CA GLY A 58 14.42 -3.40 4.21
C GLY A 58 14.28 -3.34 5.73
N MET A 59 13.09 -3.59 6.27
CA MET A 59 12.80 -3.48 7.70
C MET A 59 12.09 -4.73 8.21
N PRO A 60 12.79 -5.87 8.36
CA PRO A 60 12.19 -7.06 8.93
C PRO A 60 11.74 -6.81 10.38
N ILE A 61 10.58 -7.38 10.75
CA ILE A 61 10.04 -7.41 12.11
C ILE A 61 9.45 -8.79 12.34
N ASN A 62 10.23 -9.71 12.90
CA ASN A 62 9.84 -11.11 13.13
C ASN A 62 9.23 -11.76 11.88
N GLN A 63 9.78 -11.46 10.69
CA GLN A 63 9.27 -11.94 9.41
C GLN A 63 9.71 -13.35 9.08
N ILE A 64 8.93 -14.02 8.21
CA ILE A 64 9.27 -15.31 7.63
C ILE A 64 10.45 -15.13 6.66
N GLU A 65 11.46 -16.01 6.75
CA GLU A 65 12.71 -15.98 5.96
C GLU A 65 12.53 -15.71 4.45
N ASN A 66 11.46 -16.22 3.86
CA ASN A 66 11.23 -16.10 2.40
C ASN A 66 10.96 -14.65 1.97
N GLN A 67 10.16 -13.89 2.70
CA GLN A 67 9.86 -12.48 2.38
C GLN A 67 11.09 -11.59 2.57
N GLU A 68 11.86 -11.84 3.61
CA GLU A 68 13.13 -11.16 3.85
C GLU A 68 14.11 -11.41 2.71
N SER A 69 14.20 -12.64 2.22
CA SER A 69 15.09 -13.00 1.11
C SER A 69 14.73 -12.32 -0.22
N LEU A 70 13.43 -12.12 -0.51
CA LEU A 70 12.97 -11.40 -1.70
C LEU A 70 13.27 -9.89 -1.61
N SER A 71 13.07 -9.29 -0.44
CA SER A 71 13.45 -7.90 -0.19
C SER A 71 14.96 -7.68 -0.37
N ASP A 72 15.78 -8.57 0.20
CA ASP A 72 17.25 -8.51 0.08
C ASP A 72 17.69 -8.67 -1.38
N ALA A 73 17.11 -9.65 -2.09
CA ALA A 73 17.43 -9.90 -3.50
C ALA A 73 17.08 -8.69 -4.38
N HIS A 74 15.93 -8.05 -4.14
CA HIS A 74 15.52 -6.86 -4.89
C HIS A 74 16.43 -5.65 -4.57
N GLY A 75 16.76 -5.41 -3.30
CA GLY A 75 17.68 -4.38 -2.90
C GLY A 75 19.07 -4.54 -3.53
N ALA A 76 19.58 -5.77 -3.56
CA ALA A 76 20.85 -6.09 -4.23
C ALA A 76 20.76 -5.91 -5.76
N TRP A 77 19.64 -6.26 -6.39
CA TRP A 77 19.42 -6.06 -7.82
C TRP A 77 19.39 -4.58 -8.18
N LEU A 78 18.71 -3.75 -7.40
CA LEU A 78 18.65 -2.30 -7.60
C LEU A 78 20.04 -1.66 -7.47
N THR A 79 20.79 -1.97 -6.41
CA THR A 79 22.11 -1.38 -6.18
C THR A 79 23.13 -1.79 -7.23
N LYS A 80 23.00 -2.98 -7.82
CA LYS A 80 23.84 -3.43 -8.94
C LYS A 80 23.52 -2.70 -10.25
N ARG A 81 22.26 -2.35 -10.48
CA ARG A 81 21.77 -1.76 -11.73
C ARG A 81 21.84 -0.24 -11.72
N PHE A 82 21.66 0.41 -10.57
CA PHE A 82 21.53 1.85 -10.44
C PHE A 82 22.54 2.43 -9.44
N THR A 83 23.37 3.35 -9.89
CA THR A 83 24.43 3.98 -9.06
C THR A 83 23.89 5.02 -8.07
N ASN A 84 22.66 5.49 -8.26
CA ASN A 84 21.97 6.41 -7.37
C ASN A 84 21.20 5.72 -6.24
N VAL A 85 21.19 4.38 -6.19
CA VAL A 85 20.48 3.60 -5.17
C VAL A 85 21.41 3.14 -4.07
N GLU A 86 20.92 3.22 -2.83
CA GLU A 86 21.55 2.61 -1.65
C GLU A 86 20.54 1.70 -0.96
N PHE A 87 20.92 0.45 -0.70
CA PHE A 87 20.12 -0.48 0.08
C PHE A 87 20.53 -0.42 1.55
N VAL A 88 19.55 -0.13 2.41
CA VAL A 88 19.69 -0.09 3.86
C VAL A 88 18.83 -1.19 4.47
N LYS A 89 19.43 -2.05 5.28
CA LYS A 89 18.67 -3.07 6.03
C LYS A 89 18.72 -2.76 7.51
N THR A 90 17.55 -2.68 8.14
CA THR A 90 17.39 -2.40 9.56
C THR A 90 16.40 -3.38 10.18
N ASP A 91 16.88 -4.33 10.97
CA ASP A 91 16.03 -5.24 11.73
C ASP A 91 15.38 -4.49 12.90
N MET A 92 14.05 -4.41 12.85
CA MET A 92 13.23 -3.70 13.84
C MET A 92 12.61 -4.64 14.88
N SER A 93 12.94 -5.93 14.88
CA SER A 93 12.34 -6.94 15.77
C SER A 93 12.51 -6.58 17.23
N SER A 94 13.73 -6.22 17.65
CA SER A 94 14.01 -5.86 19.06
C SER A 94 13.28 -4.59 19.52
N VAL A 95 13.09 -3.62 18.62
CA VAL A 95 12.33 -2.39 18.90
C VAL A 95 10.85 -2.72 19.09
N TYR A 96 10.30 -3.55 18.20
CA TYR A 96 8.91 -3.99 18.27
C TYR A 96 8.63 -4.79 19.56
N ASP A 97 9.50 -5.74 19.91
CA ASP A 97 9.35 -6.56 21.11
C ASP A 97 9.43 -5.70 22.37
N SER A 98 10.39 -4.76 22.44
CA SER A 98 10.52 -3.82 23.55
C SER A 98 9.29 -2.91 23.67
N PHE A 99 8.73 -2.45 22.54
CA PHE A 99 7.51 -1.66 22.53
C PHE A 99 6.32 -2.44 23.13
N LEU A 100 6.09 -3.68 22.68
CA LEU A 100 5.00 -4.51 23.20
C LEU A 100 5.19 -4.84 24.69
N GLN A 101 6.42 -5.12 25.11
CA GLN A 101 6.72 -5.36 26.52
C GLN A 101 6.41 -4.13 27.36
N THR A 102 6.81 -2.94 26.94
CA THR A 102 6.51 -1.69 27.65
C THR A 102 5.01 -1.48 27.78
N ILE A 103 4.25 -1.64 26.67
CA ILE A 103 2.78 -1.51 26.70
C ILE A 103 2.17 -2.52 27.67
N SER A 104 2.60 -3.78 27.62
CA SER A 104 2.10 -4.84 28.52
C SER A 104 2.36 -4.51 30.00
N THR A 105 3.58 -4.07 30.31
CA THR A 105 4.02 -3.77 31.68
C THR A 105 3.30 -2.55 32.25
N ASP A 106 3.23 -1.45 31.49
CA ASP A 106 2.79 -0.16 32.01
C ASP A 106 1.28 0.05 31.90
N THR A 107 0.62 -0.57 30.92
CA THR A 107 -0.81 -0.34 30.66
C THR A 107 -1.69 -1.59 30.80
N GLY A 108 -1.08 -2.76 30.93
CA GLY A 108 -1.74 -4.04 31.08
C GLY A 108 -1.77 -4.89 29.80
N GLU A 109 -1.67 -6.20 29.97
CA GLU A 109 -1.52 -7.21 28.91
C GLU A 109 -2.59 -7.12 27.82
N ARG A 110 -3.83 -6.74 28.16
CA ARG A 110 -4.96 -6.61 27.22
C ARG A 110 -4.66 -5.66 26.05
N PHE A 111 -3.80 -4.67 26.23
CA PHE A 111 -3.43 -3.72 25.19
C PHE A 111 -2.29 -4.23 24.30
N ALA A 112 -1.51 -5.20 24.77
CA ALA A 112 -0.41 -5.79 24.03
C ALA A 112 -0.81 -7.05 23.25
N THR A 113 -1.98 -7.66 23.49
CA THR A 113 -2.36 -8.97 22.94
C THR A 113 -3.27 -8.92 21.72
N ASN A 114 -3.80 -7.74 21.36
CA ASN A 114 -4.66 -7.60 20.18
C ASN A 114 -3.84 -7.74 18.89
N LYS A 115 -4.08 -8.79 18.11
CA LYS A 115 -3.32 -9.13 16.90
C LYS A 115 -3.38 -8.04 15.80
N LEU A 116 -4.54 -7.44 15.58
CA LEU A 116 -4.67 -6.36 14.60
C LEU A 116 -3.90 -5.11 15.04
N ALA A 117 -3.95 -4.76 16.33
CA ALA A 117 -3.16 -3.66 16.85
C ALA A 117 -1.65 -3.94 16.74
N GLN A 118 -1.22 -5.18 16.97
CA GLN A 118 0.17 -5.62 16.77
C GLN A 118 0.60 -5.48 15.31
N ALA A 119 -0.20 -5.95 14.34
CA ALA A 119 0.05 -5.80 12.92
C ALA A 119 0.19 -4.31 12.51
N ASN A 120 -0.76 -3.48 12.92
CA ASN A 120 -0.71 -2.04 12.69
C ASN A 120 0.52 -1.36 13.36
N THR A 121 0.98 -1.87 14.49
CA THR A 121 2.20 -1.36 15.15
C THR A 121 3.43 -1.66 14.32
N ARG A 122 3.55 -2.86 13.74
CA ARG A 122 4.65 -3.20 12.81
C ARG A 122 4.70 -2.20 11.64
N SER A 123 3.57 -1.93 10.99
CA SER A 123 3.47 -0.97 9.89
C SER A 123 3.89 0.46 10.33
N ARG A 124 3.43 0.93 11.50
CA ARG A 124 3.78 2.26 12.02
C ARG A 124 5.25 2.39 12.41
N LEU A 125 5.86 1.36 12.97
CA LEU A 125 7.31 1.39 13.25
C LEU A 125 8.14 1.49 11.97
N ARG A 126 7.73 0.81 10.89
CA ARG A 126 8.36 0.98 9.58
C ARG A 126 8.22 2.41 9.08
N MET A 127 7.04 3.00 9.16
CA MET A 127 6.80 4.40 8.77
C MET A 127 7.71 5.37 9.54
N VAL A 128 7.77 5.26 10.87
CA VAL A 128 8.64 6.10 11.70
C VAL A 128 10.10 5.97 11.27
N THR A 129 10.56 4.76 10.96
CA THR A 129 11.93 4.51 10.49
C THR A 129 12.20 5.16 9.14
N LEU A 130 11.26 5.06 8.18
CA LEU A 130 11.39 5.71 6.88
C LEU A 130 11.47 7.23 7.01
N TYR A 131 10.64 7.84 7.84
CA TYR A 131 10.67 9.29 8.08
C TYR A 131 11.93 9.75 8.83
N GLN A 132 12.45 8.92 9.75
CA GLN A 132 13.74 9.20 10.39
C GLN A 132 14.88 9.25 9.37
N ILE A 133 14.91 8.28 8.44
CA ILE A 133 15.92 8.25 7.36
C ILE A 133 15.68 9.45 6.43
N ALA A 134 14.46 9.67 5.96
CA ALA A 134 14.13 10.78 5.06
C ALA A 134 14.54 12.13 5.62
N GLY A 135 14.22 12.41 6.89
CA GLY A 135 14.64 13.63 7.57
C GLY A 135 16.17 13.80 7.67
N SER A 136 16.89 12.68 7.80
CA SER A 136 18.36 12.71 7.91
C SER A 136 19.06 13.00 6.58
N VAL A 137 18.42 12.69 5.44
CA VAL A 137 19.02 12.81 4.10
C VAL A 137 18.39 13.93 3.25
N GLY A 138 17.48 14.74 3.84
CA GLY A 138 16.74 15.77 3.12
C GLY A 138 15.82 15.19 2.03
N GLY A 139 15.25 14.05 2.32
CA GLY A 139 14.38 13.27 1.43
C GLY A 139 12.92 13.27 1.85
N ILE A 140 12.13 12.52 1.08
CA ILE A 140 10.72 12.23 1.33
C ILE A 140 10.46 10.74 1.31
N VAL A 141 9.37 10.32 1.97
CA VAL A 141 8.88 8.94 1.96
C VAL A 141 7.96 8.71 0.77
N VAL A 142 8.32 7.74 -0.07
CA VAL A 142 7.53 7.34 -1.24
C VAL A 142 6.67 6.15 -0.89
N GLY A 143 5.36 6.31 -1.04
CA GLY A 143 4.37 5.27 -0.78
C GLY A 143 4.29 4.23 -1.88
N THR A 144 3.89 3.03 -1.49
CA THR A 144 3.82 1.85 -2.36
C THR A 144 2.38 1.32 -2.51
N GLY A 145 1.38 2.04 -2.00
CA GLY A 145 -0.02 1.65 -2.11
C GLY A 145 -0.57 1.81 -3.52
N ASN A 146 -1.38 0.86 -3.95
CA ASN A 146 -2.07 0.85 -5.22
C ASN A 146 -3.53 1.26 -5.09
N LYS A 147 -4.20 1.47 -6.23
CA LYS A 147 -5.57 1.98 -6.27
C LYS A 147 -6.59 1.09 -5.57
N VAL A 148 -6.45 -0.25 -5.68
CA VAL A 148 -7.40 -1.18 -5.08
C VAL A 148 -7.29 -1.14 -3.56
N GLU A 149 -6.07 -1.23 -3.05
CA GLU A 149 -5.80 -1.29 -1.62
C GLU A 149 -6.10 0.04 -0.93
N ASP A 150 -5.56 1.16 -1.42
CA ASP A 150 -5.65 2.45 -0.74
C ASP A 150 -7.01 3.12 -0.93
N TYR A 151 -7.54 3.14 -2.16
CA TYR A 151 -8.75 3.89 -2.49
C TYR A 151 -9.98 3.03 -2.75
N GLY A 152 -9.80 1.73 -2.99
CA GLY A 152 -10.87 0.77 -3.16
C GLY A 152 -11.37 0.26 -1.80
N VAL A 153 -10.59 -0.55 -1.14
CA VAL A 153 -10.98 -1.27 0.08
C VAL A 153 -10.40 -0.69 1.38
N GLY A 154 -9.42 0.21 1.30
CA GLY A 154 -8.74 0.77 2.47
C GLY A 154 -7.92 -0.27 3.24
N PHE A 155 -7.29 -1.18 2.52
CA PHE A 155 -6.49 -2.27 3.05
C PHE A 155 -5.06 -1.80 3.35
N TYR A 156 -4.94 -0.87 4.28
CA TYR A 156 -3.68 -0.31 4.76
C TYR A 156 -3.81 0.18 6.20
N THR A 157 -2.69 0.41 6.85
CA THR A 157 -2.63 1.01 8.20
C THR A 157 -2.54 2.52 8.09
N LYS A 158 -3.56 3.24 8.59
CA LYS A 158 -3.49 4.71 8.70
C LYS A 158 -2.30 5.11 9.56
N TYR A 159 -1.42 5.98 9.02
CA TYR A 159 -0.15 6.39 9.62
C TYR A 159 0.86 5.23 9.81
N GLY A 160 0.71 4.16 9.04
CA GLY A 160 1.71 3.13 8.83
C GLY A 160 2.17 3.22 7.38
N ASP A 161 1.87 2.21 6.57
CA ASP A 161 2.07 2.22 5.12
C ASP A 161 1.28 3.32 4.38
N GLY A 162 0.17 3.82 4.97
CA GLY A 162 -0.52 5.03 4.52
C GLY A 162 0.12 6.36 4.98
N GLY A 163 1.22 6.34 5.73
CA GLY A 163 1.99 7.52 6.14
C GLY A 163 3.11 7.82 5.15
N ILE A 164 2.82 8.62 4.13
CA ILE A 164 3.68 8.85 2.96
C ILE A 164 3.61 10.31 2.51
N ASP A 165 4.60 10.75 1.72
CA ASP A 165 4.63 12.10 1.16
C ASP A 165 4.13 12.13 -0.30
N ILE A 166 4.43 11.09 -1.10
CA ILE A 166 3.94 10.93 -2.48
C ILE A 166 3.56 9.48 -2.75
N ALA A 167 2.62 9.26 -3.67
CA ALA A 167 2.05 7.96 -4.02
C ALA A 167 2.06 7.71 -5.54
N PRO A 168 3.18 7.26 -6.13
CA PRO A 168 3.35 7.20 -7.59
C PRO A 168 2.46 6.19 -8.32
N ILE A 169 2.01 5.12 -7.63
CA ILE A 169 1.16 4.07 -8.21
C ILE A 169 -0.27 4.05 -7.65
N ALA A 170 -0.66 5.08 -6.91
CA ALA A 170 -1.98 5.16 -6.26
C ALA A 170 -3.18 5.15 -7.23
N ASP A 171 -2.99 5.49 -8.50
CA ASP A 171 -4.02 5.38 -9.54
C ASP A 171 -3.91 4.10 -10.40
N LEU A 172 -2.96 3.22 -10.12
CA LEU A 172 -2.83 1.94 -10.80
C LEU A 172 -3.58 0.83 -10.06
N TYR A 173 -4.30 0.01 -10.81
CA TYR A 173 -4.86 -1.24 -10.30
C TYR A 173 -3.76 -2.27 -10.00
N LYS A 174 -4.03 -3.24 -9.14
CA LYS A 174 -3.06 -4.29 -8.81
C LYS A 174 -2.58 -5.07 -10.03
N THR A 175 -3.50 -5.40 -10.94
CA THR A 175 -3.16 -6.08 -12.20
C THR A 175 -2.24 -5.22 -13.08
N GLU A 176 -2.44 -3.91 -13.11
CA GLU A 176 -1.59 -2.96 -13.83
C GLU A 176 -0.19 -2.83 -13.19
N VAL A 177 -0.11 -2.93 -11.86
CA VAL A 177 1.18 -2.94 -11.14
C VAL A 177 1.97 -4.21 -11.46
N TRP A 178 1.33 -5.38 -11.56
CA TRP A 178 2.01 -6.60 -12.00
C TRP A 178 2.60 -6.46 -13.40
N MET A 179 1.81 -5.98 -14.37
CA MET A 179 2.27 -5.77 -15.74
C MET A 179 3.39 -4.73 -15.84
N LEU A 180 3.32 -3.66 -15.02
CA LEU A 180 4.40 -2.69 -14.92
C LEU A 180 5.66 -3.31 -14.30
N GLY A 181 5.52 -4.21 -13.33
CA GLY A 181 6.63 -4.96 -12.73
C GLY A 181 7.34 -5.87 -13.75
N GLU A 182 6.58 -6.57 -14.59
CA GLU A 182 7.12 -7.36 -15.71
C GLU A 182 7.88 -6.47 -16.69
N HIS A 183 7.30 -5.35 -17.09
CA HIS A 183 7.90 -4.36 -17.98
C HIS A 183 9.24 -3.82 -17.43
N LEU A 184 9.29 -3.47 -16.13
CA LEU A 184 10.49 -2.96 -15.46
C LEU A 184 11.57 -4.03 -15.23
N GLY A 185 11.27 -5.31 -15.48
CA GLY A 185 12.17 -6.44 -15.28
C GLY A 185 12.40 -6.79 -13.82
N VAL A 186 11.38 -6.62 -12.98
CA VAL A 186 11.37 -7.11 -11.58
C VAL A 186 11.49 -8.64 -11.58
N ASP A 187 12.16 -9.19 -10.58
CA ASP A 187 12.42 -10.63 -10.43
C ASP A 187 11.09 -11.43 -10.49
N GLU A 188 11.07 -12.47 -11.34
CA GLU A 188 9.90 -13.33 -11.54
C GLU A 188 9.38 -13.95 -10.24
N ARG A 189 10.26 -14.19 -9.26
CA ARG A 189 9.87 -14.71 -7.94
C ARG A 189 9.02 -13.70 -7.17
N ILE A 190 9.21 -12.40 -7.39
CA ILE A 190 8.40 -11.32 -6.79
C ILE A 190 7.08 -11.19 -7.55
N ILE A 191 7.13 -11.24 -8.88
CA ILE A 191 5.95 -11.14 -9.74
C ILE A 191 4.97 -12.29 -9.49
N SER A 192 5.50 -13.52 -9.35
CA SER A 192 4.69 -14.73 -9.12
C SER A 192 4.31 -14.99 -7.66
N ALA A 193 4.89 -14.23 -6.70
CA ALA A 193 4.55 -14.36 -5.29
C ALA A 193 3.10 -13.93 -5.03
N ALA A 194 2.37 -14.73 -4.25
CA ALA A 194 1.05 -14.33 -3.78
C ALA A 194 1.15 -13.05 -2.94
N PRO A 195 0.30 -12.04 -3.19
CA PRO A 195 0.31 -10.81 -2.41
C PRO A 195 0.04 -11.08 -0.92
N THR A 196 0.85 -10.46 -0.07
CA THR A 196 0.67 -10.51 1.38
C THR A 196 1.19 -9.22 2.00
N ASP A 197 0.48 -8.72 3.02
CA ASP A 197 0.91 -7.56 3.79
C ASP A 197 2.10 -7.85 4.73
N GLY A 198 2.44 -9.14 4.93
CA GLY A 198 3.57 -9.56 5.76
C GLY A 198 3.43 -9.14 7.24
N LEU A 199 2.22 -8.88 7.71
CA LEU A 199 1.94 -8.40 9.08
C LEU A 199 1.44 -9.52 10.01
N TRP A 200 1.15 -10.71 9.44
CA TRP A 200 0.61 -11.86 10.17
C TRP A 200 1.61 -13.01 10.26
N ASP A 201 1.57 -13.72 11.39
CA ASP A 201 2.50 -14.81 11.67
C ASP A 201 2.10 -16.15 10.98
N ASP A 202 0.89 -16.21 10.36
CA ASP A 202 0.33 -17.42 9.75
C ASP A 202 0.49 -17.48 8.22
N GLY A 203 1.11 -16.46 7.61
CA GLY A 203 1.43 -16.44 6.17
C GLY A 203 0.21 -16.28 5.25
N ARG A 204 -0.94 -15.82 5.79
CA ARG A 204 -2.15 -15.56 4.98
C ARG A 204 -1.89 -14.57 3.86
N THR A 205 -2.53 -14.79 2.72
CA THR A 205 -2.48 -13.88 1.58
C THR A 205 -3.48 -12.74 1.71
N ASP A 206 -3.33 -11.69 0.90
CA ASP A 206 -4.29 -10.60 0.83
C ASP A 206 -5.65 -11.10 0.33
N THR A 207 -5.66 -12.03 -0.63
CA THR A 207 -6.90 -12.67 -1.12
C THR A 207 -7.62 -13.46 -0.02
N ASP A 208 -6.88 -14.14 0.88
CA ASP A 208 -7.47 -14.81 2.04
C ASP A 208 -8.14 -13.82 2.99
N GLN A 209 -7.57 -12.63 3.14
CA GLN A 209 -8.10 -11.58 4.01
C GLN A 209 -9.28 -10.84 3.36
N LEU A 210 -9.20 -10.55 2.07
CA LEU A 210 -10.23 -9.83 1.32
C LEU A 210 -11.43 -10.71 0.95
N GLY A 211 -11.20 -12.03 0.81
CA GLY A 211 -12.21 -13.03 0.43
C GLY A 211 -12.57 -13.04 -1.05
N VAL A 212 -11.92 -12.20 -1.87
CA VAL A 212 -12.13 -12.09 -3.33
C VAL A 212 -10.82 -11.73 -4.03
N SER A 213 -10.73 -11.99 -5.34
CA SER A 213 -9.55 -11.67 -6.14
C SER A 213 -9.44 -10.17 -6.44
N TYR A 214 -8.23 -9.72 -6.78
CA TYR A 214 -8.00 -8.32 -7.18
C TYR A 214 -8.76 -7.96 -8.45
N GLU A 215 -8.81 -8.87 -9.44
CA GLU A 215 -9.55 -8.65 -10.69
C GLU A 215 -11.04 -8.39 -10.43
N MET A 216 -11.61 -9.08 -9.44
CA MET A 216 -13.01 -8.88 -9.08
C MET A 216 -13.23 -7.55 -8.34
N LEU A 217 -12.30 -7.12 -7.48
CA LEU A 217 -12.35 -5.80 -6.85
C LEU A 217 -12.20 -4.68 -7.89
N GLU A 218 -11.28 -4.83 -8.84
CA GLU A 218 -11.08 -3.90 -9.96
C GLU A 218 -12.34 -3.81 -10.82
N TRP A 219 -12.97 -4.95 -11.12
CA TRP A 219 -14.25 -4.96 -11.82
C TRP A 219 -15.34 -4.17 -11.08
N VAL A 220 -15.44 -4.30 -9.76
CA VAL A 220 -16.38 -3.50 -8.96
C VAL A 220 -16.07 -2.01 -9.09
N MET A 221 -14.81 -1.63 -8.98
CA MET A 221 -14.36 -0.23 -9.08
C MET A 221 -14.65 0.37 -10.47
N GLU A 222 -14.44 -0.39 -11.54
CA GLU A 222 -14.70 0.05 -12.92
C GLU A 222 -16.20 0.10 -13.27
N SER A 223 -17.00 -0.73 -12.62
CA SER A 223 -18.45 -0.79 -12.90
C SER A 223 -19.23 0.44 -12.44
N GLY A 224 -18.60 1.33 -11.63
CA GLY A 224 -19.26 2.49 -11.03
C GLY A 224 -20.19 2.15 -9.86
N ILE A 225 -20.20 0.88 -9.41
CA ILE A 225 -21.02 0.40 -8.29
C ILE A 225 -20.48 0.90 -6.93
N THR A 226 -19.31 1.47 -6.89
CA THR A 226 -18.59 1.89 -5.68
C THR A 226 -19.37 2.82 -4.73
N ASN A 227 -20.40 3.50 -5.23
CA ASN A 227 -21.26 4.38 -4.43
C ASN A 227 -22.55 3.72 -3.94
N TRP A 228 -22.79 2.44 -4.27
CA TRP A 228 -24.04 1.73 -4.02
C TRP A 228 -24.00 0.81 -2.80
N HIS A 229 -23.07 1.03 -1.89
CA HIS A 229 -22.89 0.20 -0.67
C HIS A 229 -24.11 0.15 0.27
N ARG A 230 -25.20 0.86 -0.04
CA ARG A 230 -26.44 0.88 0.75
C ARG A 230 -27.62 0.20 0.04
N GLU A 231 -27.47 -0.17 -1.23
CA GLU A 231 -28.56 -0.73 -2.01
C GLU A 231 -28.52 -2.27 -2.01
N PRO A 232 -29.69 -2.95 -1.96
CA PRO A 232 -29.73 -4.39 -2.13
C PRO A 232 -29.17 -4.84 -3.49
N VAL A 233 -28.43 -5.95 -3.51
CA VAL A 233 -27.78 -6.48 -4.73
C VAL A 233 -28.79 -6.72 -5.87
N ASP A 234 -30.05 -7.02 -5.55
CA ASP A 234 -31.11 -7.19 -6.55
C ASP A 234 -31.44 -5.91 -7.30
N GLN A 235 -31.35 -4.75 -6.65
CA GLN A 235 -31.53 -3.45 -7.31
C GLN A 235 -30.36 -3.11 -8.24
N LEU A 236 -29.13 -3.54 -7.90
CA LEU A 236 -27.96 -3.39 -8.77
C LEU A 236 -28.12 -4.18 -10.07
N THR A 237 -28.69 -5.39 -10.00
CA THR A 237 -28.97 -6.20 -11.19
C THR A 237 -29.91 -5.45 -12.14
N GLN A 238 -30.96 -4.81 -11.61
CA GLN A 238 -31.90 -4.01 -12.40
C GLN A 238 -31.22 -2.77 -13.00
N TRP A 239 -30.40 -2.07 -12.25
CA TRP A 239 -29.69 -0.88 -12.72
C TRP A 239 -28.66 -1.21 -13.82
N MET A 240 -27.90 -2.30 -13.67
CA MET A 240 -26.93 -2.75 -14.66
C MET A 240 -27.56 -3.34 -15.93
N GLY A 241 -28.85 -3.65 -15.92
CA GLY A 241 -29.55 -4.26 -17.04
C GLY A 241 -29.05 -5.66 -17.43
N LYS A 242 -28.31 -6.32 -16.54
CA LYS A 242 -27.78 -7.68 -16.72
C LYS A 242 -27.74 -8.45 -15.41
N GLN A 243 -27.91 -9.76 -15.50
CA GLN A 243 -27.82 -10.64 -14.34
C GLN A 243 -26.36 -10.75 -13.86
N LEU A 244 -26.13 -10.56 -12.55
CA LEU A 244 -24.84 -10.72 -11.92
C LEU A 244 -24.57 -12.19 -11.60
N THR A 245 -23.32 -12.64 -11.76
CA THR A 245 -22.88 -13.94 -11.26
C THR A 245 -22.77 -13.94 -9.74
N GLU A 246 -22.75 -15.11 -9.10
CA GLU A 246 -22.53 -15.20 -7.65
C GLU A 246 -21.19 -14.61 -7.22
N GLU A 247 -20.13 -14.83 -8.01
CA GLU A 247 -18.81 -14.25 -7.78
C GLU A 247 -18.85 -12.70 -7.82
N GLN A 248 -19.58 -12.12 -8.78
CA GLN A 248 -19.76 -10.66 -8.87
C GLN A 248 -20.54 -10.11 -7.69
N LYS A 249 -21.57 -10.80 -7.23
CA LYS A 249 -22.34 -10.42 -6.04
C LYS A 249 -21.47 -10.44 -4.78
N GLU A 250 -20.65 -11.49 -4.62
CA GLU A 250 -19.73 -11.60 -3.51
C GLU A 250 -18.67 -10.48 -3.55
N ALA A 251 -18.11 -10.19 -4.73
CA ALA A 251 -17.15 -9.10 -4.89
C ALA A 251 -17.74 -7.73 -4.50
N ILE A 252 -18.97 -7.43 -4.91
CA ILE A 252 -19.67 -6.21 -4.51
C ILE A 252 -19.88 -6.18 -3.00
N HIS A 253 -20.26 -7.29 -2.40
CA HIS A 253 -20.46 -7.39 -0.97
C HIS A 253 -19.15 -7.12 -0.19
N GLN A 254 -18.07 -7.81 -0.53
CA GLN A 254 -16.78 -7.65 0.14
C GLN A 254 -16.21 -6.25 -0.08
N TYR A 255 -16.25 -5.73 -1.31
CA TYR A 255 -15.82 -4.36 -1.60
C TYR A 255 -16.59 -3.35 -0.72
N SER A 256 -17.91 -3.42 -0.71
CA SER A 256 -18.76 -2.50 0.06
C SER A 256 -18.50 -2.57 1.56
N LYS A 257 -18.31 -3.78 2.09
CA LYS A 257 -17.96 -4.03 3.49
C LYS A 257 -16.65 -3.34 3.86
N PHE A 258 -15.58 -3.62 3.12
CA PHE A 258 -14.25 -3.05 3.41
C PHE A 258 -14.22 -1.54 3.17
N ASN A 259 -14.77 -1.05 2.05
CA ASN A 259 -14.81 0.37 1.74
C ASN A 259 -15.54 1.16 2.83
N THR A 260 -16.73 0.69 3.25
CA THR A 260 -17.50 1.36 4.31
C THR A 260 -16.76 1.36 5.65
N GLN A 261 -16.20 0.21 6.04
CA GLN A 261 -15.47 0.06 7.29
C GLN A 261 -14.21 0.92 7.34
N ASN A 262 -13.51 1.06 6.21
CA ASN A 262 -12.21 1.71 6.10
C ASN A 262 -12.27 3.14 5.55
N ARG A 263 -13.45 3.65 5.16
CA ARG A 263 -13.61 4.96 4.52
C ARG A 263 -12.95 6.11 5.29
N HIS A 264 -12.99 6.05 6.62
CA HIS A 264 -12.36 7.04 7.49
C HIS A 264 -10.84 7.16 7.32
N LYS A 265 -10.18 6.17 6.70
CA LYS A 265 -8.75 6.19 6.38
C LYS A 265 -8.45 6.89 5.06
N MET A 266 -9.41 6.85 4.11
CA MET A 266 -9.27 7.29 2.72
C MET A 266 -9.63 8.76 2.50
N VAL A 267 -10.11 9.44 3.52
CA VAL A 267 -10.53 10.84 3.45
C VAL A 267 -9.61 11.71 4.30
N ASP A 268 -9.61 13.01 4.01
CA ASP A 268 -8.89 13.97 4.81
C ASP A 268 -9.31 13.89 6.28
N ILE A 269 -8.42 14.33 7.17
CA ILE A 269 -8.71 14.39 8.60
C ILE A 269 -9.92 15.29 8.82
N PRO A 270 -11.03 14.78 9.39
CA PRO A 270 -12.19 15.61 9.70
C PRO A 270 -11.79 16.75 10.66
N THR A 271 -12.10 17.96 10.29
CA THR A 271 -11.82 19.14 11.11
C THR A 271 -13.12 19.87 11.46
N PHE A 272 -13.27 20.27 12.73
CA PHE A 272 -14.36 21.13 13.15
C PHE A 272 -14.21 22.50 12.48
N LYS A 273 -15.30 23.00 11.88
CA LYS A 273 -15.32 24.31 11.23
C LYS A 273 -16.31 25.24 11.93
N LEU A 274 -15.79 26.33 12.47
CA LEU A 274 -16.53 27.26 13.31
C LEU A 274 -17.80 27.83 12.64
N ASN A 275 -17.78 28.02 11.33
CA ASN A 275 -18.84 28.69 10.57
C ASN A 275 -19.70 27.75 9.72
N GLU A 276 -19.49 26.44 9.81
CA GLU A 276 -20.39 25.46 9.15
C GLU A 276 -21.49 25.07 10.14
N PRO A 277 -22.78 25.00 9.70
CA PRO A 277 -23.83 24.42 10.52
C PRO A 277 -23.47 22.98 10.86
N GLU A 278 -23.84 22.53 12.07
CA GLU A 278 -23.61 21.15 12.47
C GLU A 278 -24.06 20.20 11.35
N PRO A 279 -23.18 19.26 10.91
CA PRO A 279 -23.55 18.32 9.86
C PRO A 279 -24.73 17.50 10.37
N SER A 280 -25.90 17.74 9.78
CA SER A 280 -27.16 17.09 10.15
C SER A 280 -27.13 15.55 9.98
N HIS A 281 -26.06 14.97 9.46
CA HIS A 281 -25.93 13.53 9.18
C HIS A 281 -24.48 13.04 9.18
N ILE A 282 -23.83 13.00 10.36
CA ILE A 282 -22.60 12.18 10.53
C ILE A 282 -22.94 10.69 10.81
N LEU A 283 -24.23 10.37 10.95
CA LEU A 283 -24.74 9.03 11.30
C LEU A 283 -25.77 8.53 10.29
N THR A 284 -25.42 8.42 9.02
CA THR A 284 -26.19 7.50 8.14
C THR A 284 -25.27 6.82 7.15
#